data_3869bf9e12c54e1cc0b1ed96293170dd
#
_entry.id   3869bf9e12c54e1cc0b1ed96293170dd
#
_cell.length_a   1.000
_cell.length_b   1.000
_cell.length_c   1.000
_cell.angle_alpha   90.00
_cell.angle_beta   90.00
_cell.angle_gamma   90.00
#
_symmetry.space_group_name_H-M   'P 1'
#
loop_
_entity.id
_entity.type
_entity.pdbx_description
1 polymer ?
#
loop_
_entity_poly.entity_id
_entity_poly.type
_entity_poly.pdbx_seq_one_letter_code
_entity_poly.pdbx_strand_id
1 'polypeptide(L)'
;MKSFAGPGYRVLMLIVALGFCGTVAAADMDAAVDRLKDGDVLLLRHAIAPGFGDPEGFRVEDCSTQRNLSEAGRRQARAIGAWLRARGINGARVYSSQWCRCLDTAELLNLGEVTPLPALNSFFERTADREPNLRALRAFLAKRPPFNGPLVLVTHQVTITAMTGIFPGSGEGVVAKVAADGGLSDFARLGFDE
;
A
#
# COMPACT_ATOMS: atom_id res chain seq x y z
N MET A 1 -58.04 58.69 -1.09
CA MET A 1 -57.28 57.83 -0.18
C MET A 1 -56.56 56.76 -0.98
N LYS A 2 -55.25 56.90 -1.16
CA LYS A 2 -54.42 55.96 -1.93
C LYS A 2 -53.55 55.20 -0.94
N SER A 3 -53.70 53.88 -0.89
CA SER A 3 -52.90 52.99 -0.07
C SER A 3 -51.63 52.62 -0.83
N PHE A 4 -50.45 52.86 -0.23
CA PHE A 4 -49.16 52.44 -0.74
C PHE A 4 -48.77 51.13 -0.06
N ALA A 5 -48.66 50.05 -0.85
CA ALA A 5 -48.06 48.78 -0.40
C ALA A 5 -46.55 48.83 -0.78
N GLY A 6 -45.69 48.76 0.21
CA GLY A 6 -44.24 48.65 0.05
C GLY A 6 -43.77 47.25 -0.28
N PRO A 7 -42.65 47.09 -1.02
CA PRO A 7 -42.12 45.77 -1.40
C PRO A 7 -41.37 45.11 -0.24
N GLY A 8 -41.83 43.91 0.15
CA GLY A 8 -41.15 43.08 1.12
C GLY A 8 -39.86 42.46 0.54
N TYR A 9 -38.70 42.77 1.10
CA TYR A 9 -37.41 42.12 0.83
C TYR A 9 -37.39 40.74 1.42
N ARG A 10 -37.44 39.71 0.58
CA ARG A 10 -37.12 38.33 0.97
C ARG A 10 -35.61 38.16 1.01
N VAL A 11 -35.04 38.10 2.22
CA VAL A 11 -33.65 37.71 2.44
C VAL A 11 -33.54 36.21 2.16
N LEU A 12 -32.89 35.85 1.05
CA LEU A 12 -32.55 34.48 0.72
C LEU A 12 -31.28 34.10 1.50
N MET A 13 -31.44 33.34 2.59
CA MET A 13 -30.31 32.74 3.28
C MET A 13 -29.72 31.65 2.42
N LEU A 14 -28.53 31.93 1.85
CA LEU A 14 -27.70 30.93 1.17
C LEU A 14 -26.99 30.10 2.25
N ILE A 15 -27.44 28.89 2.51
CA ILE A 15 -26.73 27.93 3.37
C ILE A 15 -25.63 27.34 2.51
N VAL A 16 -24.39 27.79 2.73
CA VAL A 16 -23.18 27.15 2.16
C VAL A 16 -22.92 25.88 2.96
N ALA A 17 -23.34 24.76 2.40
CA ALA A 17 -22.92 23.45 2.89
C ALA A 17 -21.45 23.23 2.51
N LEU A 18 -20.52 23.59 3.39
CA LEU A 18 -19.12 23.23 3.30
C LEU A 18 -19.01 21.70 3.47
N GLY A 19 -18.64 21.03 2.39
CA GLY A 19 -18.53 19.59 2.32
C GLY A 19 -17.46 19.03 3.26
N PHE A 20 -17.91 18.19 4.19
CA PHE A 20 -17.11 17.40 5.13
C PHE A 20 -16.63 16.10 4.43
N CYS A 21 -15.87 16.20 3.34
CA CYS A 21 -15.41 15.01 2.59
C CYS A 21 -13.98 14.55 2.97
N GLY A 22 -13.22 15.35 3.73
CA GLY A 22 -11.81 15.04 4.04
C GLY A 22 -11.57 14.25 5.33
N THR A 23 -12.50 14.22 6.26
CA THR A 23 -12.27 13.67 7.61
C THR A 23 -12.46 12.15 7.69
N VAL A 24 -13.30 11.55 6.86
CA VAL A 24 -13.57 10.10 6.88
C VAL A 24 -12.38 9.30 6.34
N ALA A 25 -11.78 9.73 5.24
CA ALA A 25 -10.63 9.04 4.65
C ALA A 25 -9.39 9.05 5.55
N ALA A 26 -9.14 10.13 6.30
CA ALA A 26 -8.01 10.22 7.24
C ALA A 26 -8.22 9.29 8.45
N ALA A 27 -9.43 9.23 9.00
CA ALA A 27 -9.77 8.35 10.12
C ALA A 27 -9.63 6.86 9.74
N ASP A 28 -9.99 6.48 8.51
CA ASP A 28 -9.84 5.11 8.01
C ASP A 28 -8.36 4.72 7.86
N MET A 29 -7.50 5.66 7.43
CA MET A 29 -6.05 5.41 7.31
C MET A 29 -5.38 5.28 8.68
N ASP A 30 -5.74 6.10 9.66
CA ASP A 30 -5.19 6.01 11.02
C ASP A 30 -5.63 4.71 11.69
N ALA A 31 -6.89 4.26 11.52
CA ALA A 31 -7.35 2.97 11.98
C ALA A 31 -6.60 1.80 11.32
N ALA A 32 -6.27 1.87 10.04
CA ALA A 32 -5.45 0.86 9.37
C ALA A 32 -4.01 0.82 9.92
N VAL A 33 -3.43 1.98 10.26
CA VAL A 33 -2.10 2.04 10.90
C VAL A 33 -2.13 1.44 12.30
N ASP A 34 -3.18 1.68 13.08
CA ASP A 34 -3.32 1.08 14.42
C ASP A 34 -3.42 -0.44 14.32
N ARG A 35 -4.19 -0.97 13.39
CA ARG A 35 -4.24 -2.41 13.09
C ARG A 35 -2.86 -2.99 12.71
N LEU A 36 -2.07 -2.24 11.94
CA LEU A 36 -0.71 -2.66 11.59
C LEU A 36 0.20 -2.73 12.83
N LYS A 37 0.05 -1.81 13.80
CA LYS A 37 0.76 -1.88 15.10
C LYS A 37 0.31 -3.09 15.91
N ASP A 38 -0.95 -3.47 15.84
CA ASP A 38 -1.57 -4.60 16.55
C ASP A 38 -1.27 -5.97 15.91
N GLY A 39 -0.51 -6.00 14.81
CA GLY A 39 0.01 -7.22 14.21
C GLY A 39 -0.64 -7.66 12.89
N ASP A 40 -1.47 -6.83 12.29
CA ASP A 40 -1.88 -7.01 10.90
C ASP A 40 -0.69 -6.85 9.96
N VAL A 41 -0.85 -7.22 8.68
CA VAL A 41 0.21 -7.12 7.67
C VAL A 41 -0.09 -6.00 6.67
N LEU A 42 0.94 -5.24 6.30
CA LEU A 42 0.88 -4.32 5.16
C LEU A 42 1.46 -5.02 3.92
N LEU A 43 0.63 -5.23 2.90
CA LEU A 43 1.08 -5.54 1.56
C LEU A 43 1.22 -4.23 0.79
N LEU A 44 2.44 -3.86 0.42
CA LEU A 44 2.74 -2.61 -0.27
C LEU A 44 3.19 -2.90 -1.70
N ARG A 45 2.54 -2.29 -2.69
CA ARG A 45 3.05 -2.30 -4.06
C ARG A 45 4.30 -1.43 -4.14
N HIS A 46 5.34 -1.90 -4.85
CA HIS A 46 6.52 -1.10 -5.12
C HIS A 46 6.16 0.30 -5.62
N ALA A 47 7.00 1.27 -5.32
CA ALA A 47 6.84 2.66 -5.72
C ALA A 47 6.91 2.85 -7.26
N ILE A 48 6.80 4.08 -7.73
CA ILE A 48 6.70 4.40 -9.16
C ILE A 48 7.92 3.89 -9.93
N ALA A 49 7.67 2.92 -10.81
CA ALA A 49 8.60 2.39 -11.80
C ALA A 49 7.93 2.52 -13.18
N PRO A 50 8.29 3.50 -14.00
CA PRO A 50 7.65 3.79 -15.29
C PRO A 50 7.73 2.60 -16.26
N GLY A 51 6.70 2.46 -17.10
CA GLY A 51 6.62 1.38 -18.08
C GLY A 51 5.76 0.21 -17.62
N PHE A 52 5.77 -0.86 -18.41
CA PHE A 52 4.94 -2.04 -18.24
C PHE A 52 5.80 -3.30 -18.45
N GLY A 53 5.64 -4.31 -17.61
CA GLY A 53 6.47 -5.52 -17.64
C GLY A 53 7.94 -5.25 -17.26
N ASP A 54 8.77 -6.19 -17.56
CA ASP A 54 10.24 -6.07 -17.53
C ASP A 54 10.80 -6.25 -18.96
N PRO A 55 12.00 -5.75 -19.27
CA PRO A 55 12.63 -5.98 -20.58
C PRO A 55 12.76 -7.47 -20.90
N GLU A 56 12.72 -7.83 -22.17
CA GLU A 56 12.94 -9.21 -22.60
C GLU A 56 14.32 -9.69 -22.11
N GLY A 57 14.37 -10.91 -21.55
CA GLY A 57 15.60 -11.49 -21.05
C GLY A 57 16.10 -10.91 -19.73
N PHE A 58 15.24 -10.15 -18.98
CA PHE A 58 15.63 -9.66 -17.66
C PHE A 58 16.03 -10.81 -16.72
N ARG A 59 16.94 -10.49 -15.81
CA ARG A 59 17.39 -11.39 -14.74
C ARG A 59 17.11 -10.78 -13.38
N VAL A 60 16.58 -11.59 -12.45
CA VAL A 60 16.22 -11.14 -11.10
C VAL A 60 17.45 -10.67 -10.32
N GLU A 61 18.61 -11.28 -10.58
CA GLU A 61 19.88 -10.99 -9.91
C GLU A 61 20.60 -9.77 -10.49
N ASP A 62 20.11 -9.21 -11.59
CA ASP A 62 20.77 -8.11 -12.31
C ASP A 62 19.82 -6.94 -12.52
N CYS A 63 19.91 -5.95 -11.64
CA CYS A 63 19.07 -4.76 -11.67
C CYS A 63 19.18 -3.97 -12.98
N SER A 64 20.33 -4.02 -13.67
CA SER A 64 20.52 -3.30 -14.93
C SER A 64 19.62 -3.81 -16.06
N THR A 65 19.12 -5.04 -15.93
CA THR A 65 18.23 -5.70 -16.90
C THR A 65 16.75 -5.52 -16.58
N GLN A 66 16.43 -4.89 -15.45
CA GLN A 66 15.06 -4.78 -14.95
C GLN A 66 14.46 -3.38 -15.17
N ARG A 67 13.14 -3.31 -15.10
CA ARG A 67 12.41 -2.03 -14.94
C ARG A 67 12.52 -1.58 -13.49
N ASN A 68 13.21 -0.46 -13.26
CA ASN A 68 13.55 0.04 -11.93
C ASN A 68 12.73 1.27 -11.53
N LEU A 69 12.85 1.70 -10.27
CA LEU A 69 12.23 2.92 -9.78
C LEU A 69 12.74 4.15 -10.53
N SER A 70 11.84 5.08 -10.82
CA SER A 70 12.22 6.44 -11.18
C SER A 70 12.68 7.24 -9.95
N GLU A 71 13.27 8.43 -10.17
CA GLU A 71 13.55 9.35 -9.08
C GLU A 71 12.27 9.78 -8.33
N ALA A 72 11.14 9.92 -9.03
CA ALA A 72 9.83 10.13 -8.40
C ALA A 72 9.45 8.93 -7.51
N GLY A 73 9.66 7.70 -7.99
CA GLY A 73 9.40 6.50 -7.18
C GLY A 73 10.30 6.41 -5.95
N ARG A 74 11.58 6.78 -6.07
CA ARG A 74 12.50 6.83 -4.92
C ARG A 74 12.06 7.87 -3.88
N ARG A 75 11.59 9.04 -4.33
CA ARG A 75 11.01 10.05 -3.42
C ARG A 75 9.72 9.55 -2.77
N GLN A 76 8.82 8.92 -3.54
CA GLN A 76 7.59 8.33 -3.04
C GLN A 76 7.87 7.28 -1.95
N ALA A 77 8.81 6.35 -2.17
CA ALA A 77 9.16 5.35 -1.17
C ALA A 77 9.66 5.97 0.15
N ARG A 78 10.51 7.00 0.06
CA ARG A 78 10.97 7.76 1.24
C ARG A 78 9.82 8.47 1.97
N ALA A 79 8.89 9.07 1.21
CA ALA A 79 7.72 9.75 1.76
C ALA A 79 6.78 8.77 2.49
N ILE A 80 6.54 7.59 1.90
CA ILE A 80 5.76 6.52 2.54
C ILE A 80 6.39 6.11 3.89
N GLY A 81 7.70 5.87 3.91
CA GLY A 81 8.40 5.52 5.15
C GLY A 81 8.33 6.64 6.20
N ALA A 82 8.48 7.89 5.78
CA ALA A 82 8.34 9.05 6.67
C ALA A 82 6.91 9.17 7.23
N TRP A 83 5.89 8.96 6.38
CA TRP A 83 4.49 8.98 6.76
C TRP A 83 4.15 7.89 7.80
N LEU A 84 4.69 6.67 7.63
CA LEU A 84 4.51 5.57 8.58
C LEU A 84 5.19 5.88 9.92
N ARG A 85 6.43 6.40 9.91
CA ARG A 85 7.14 6.80 11.13
C ARG A 85 6.43 7.92 11.89
N ALA A 86 5.89 8.91 11.20
CA ALA A 86 5.10 9.99 11.79
C ALA A 86 3.85 9.48 12.53
N ARG A 87 3.36 8.27 12.18
CA ARG A 87 2.23 7.59 12.84
C ARG A 87 2.66 6.52 13.84
N GLY A 88 3.93 6.54 14.25
CA GLY A 88 4.46 5.67 15.30
C GLY A 88 5.00 4.34 14.84
N ILE A 89 5.05 4.04 13.52
CA ILE A 89 5.71 2.85 12.97
C ILE A 89 7.20 3.15 12.79
N ASN A 90 7.95 3.09 13.87
CA ASN A 90 9.39 3.41 13.88
C ASN A 90 10.29 2.23 13.52
N GLY A 91 9.71 1.02 13.40
CA GLY A 91 10.39 -0.19 12.99
C GLY A 91 9.39 -1.26 12.58
N ALA A 92 9.79 -2.12 11.64
CA ALA A 92 8.99 -3.22 11.14
C ALA A 92 9.88 -4.39 10.73
N ARG A 93 9.30 -5.60 10.66
CA ARG A 93 9.89 -6.66 9.85
C ARG A 93 9.53 -6.41 8.39
N VAL A 94 10.55 -6.22 7.56
CA VAL A 94 10.35 -5.89 6.16
C VAL A 94 10.81 -7.04 5.28
N TYR A 95 9.87 -7.58 4.51
CA TYR A 95 10.17 -8.56 3.46
C TYR A 95 9.88 -7.96 2.10
N SER A 96 10.66 -8.34 1.11
CA SER A 96 10.52 -7.83 -0.25
C SER A 96 10.57 -8.94 -1.30
N SER A 97 9.83 -8.77 -2.38
CA SER A 97 10.12 -9.45 -3.64
C SER A 97 11.58 -9.19 -4.03
N GLN A 98 12.20 -10.16 -4.72
CA GLN A 98 13.58 -10.07 -5.17
C GLN A 98 13.78 -9.09 -6.34
N TRP A 99 12.73 -8.53 -6.94
CA TRP A 99 12.83 -7.49 -7.96
C TRP A 99 13.42 -6.21 -7.40
N CYS A 100 14.37 -5.61 -8.11
CA CYS A 100 15.10 -4.42 -7.63
C CYS A 100 14.19 -3.26 -7.29
N ARG A 101 13.10 -3.00 -8.03
CA ARG A 101 12.11 -1.98 -7.69
C ARG A 101 11.40 -2.22 -6.35
N CYS A 102 11.25 -3.50 -5.95
CA CYS A 102 10.68 -3.84 -4.64
C CYS A 102 11.72 -3.71 -3.54
N LEU A 103 12.94 -4.20 -3.75
CA LEU A 103 14.06 -4.06 -2.82
C LEU A 103 14.35 -2.58 -2.56
N ASP A 104 14.52 -1.78 -3.61
CA ASP A 104 14.74 -0.33 -3.49
C ASP A 104 13.59 0.36 -2.75
N THR A 105 12.33 -0.03 -3.02
CA THR A 105 11.19 0.52 -2.27
C THR A 105 11.31 0.18 -0.80
N ALA A 106 11.54 -1.09 -0.46
CA ALA A 106 11.62 -1.58 0.90
C ALA A 106 12.77 -0.91 1.70
N GLU A 107 13.94 -0.77 1.09
CA GLU A 107 15.09 -0.08 1.69
C GLU A 107 14.80 1.41 1.94
N LEU A 108 14.19 2.08 0.97
CA LEU A 108 13.85 3.51 1.06
C LEU A 108 12.74 3.84 2.05
N LEU A 109 11.89 2.86 2.42
CA LEU A 109 10.97 3.01 3.57
C LEU A 109 11.74 3.29 4.86
N ASN A 110 12.94 2.75 5.01
CA ASN A 110 13.78 2.88 6.20
C ASN A 110 13.02 2.53 7.50
N LEU A 111 12.42 1.32 7.51
CA LEU A 111 11.64 0.78 8.64
C LEU A 111 12.33 -0.43 9.31
N GLY A 112 13.43 -0.93 8.77
CA GLY A 112 14.17 -2.08 9.28
C GLY A 112 14.98 -2.78 8.21
N GLU A 113 15.66 -3.86 8.58
CA GLU A 113 16.39 -4.72 7.66
C GLU A 113 15.45 -5.36 6.64
N VAL A 114 15.84 -5.34 5.37
CA VAL A 114 15.05 -5.91 4.27
C VAL A 114 15.48 -7.35 4.00
N THR A 115 14.54 -8.28 4.14
CA THR A 115 14.75 -9.69 3.83
C THR A 115 14.08 -10.06 2.51
N PRO A 116 14.81 -10.49 1.48
CA PRO A 116 14.21 -11.00 0.24
C PRO A 116 13.35 -12.24 0.50
N LEU A 117 12.14 -12.27 -0.07
CA LEU A 117 11.20 -13.38 0.04
C LEU A 117 10.68 -13.77 -1.35
N PRO A 118 11.13 -14.89 -1.94
CA PRO A 118 10.72 -15.30 -3.29
C PRO A 118 9.20 -15.45 -3.47
N ALA A 119 8.47 -15.79 -2.42
CA ALA A 119 7.00 -15.87 -2.45
C ALA A 119 6.29 -14.55 -2.80
N LEU A 120 6.99 -13.40 -2.70
CA LEU A 120 6.51 -12.07 -3.08
C LEU A 120 6.83 -11.71 -4.53
N ASN A 121 7.52 -12.57 -5.27
CA ASN A 121 7.95 -12.33 -6.64
C ASN A 121 6.74 -12.18 -7.59
N SER A 122 6.94 -11.35 -8.63
CA SER A 122 5.93 -11.15 -9.67
C SER A 122 5.72 -12.43 -10.48
N PHE A 123 4.47 -12.73 -10.77
CA PHE A 123 4.10 -13.75 -11.74
C PHE A 123 3.38 -13.12 -12.96
N PHE A 124 3.53 -11.81 -13.17
CA PHE A 124 2.87 -11.07 -14.24
C PHE A 124 3.17 -11.65 -15.62
N GLU A 125 4.42 -11.93 -15.92
CA GLU A 125 4.89 -12.53 -17.18
C GLU A 125 5.05 -14.05 -17.10
N ARG A 126 5.02 -14.60 -15.89
CA ARG A 126 5.20 -16.02 -15.59
C ARG A 126 3.98 -16.57 -14.85
N THR A 127 2.86 -16.65 -15.54
CA THR A 127 1.58 -17.04 -14.93
C THR A 127 1.60 -18.42 -14.27
N ALA A 128 2.50 -19.31 -14.71
CA ALA A 128 2.73 -20.61 -14.09
C ALA A 128 3.24 -20.50 -12.64
N ASP A 129 3.93 -19.41 -12.29
CA ASP A 129 4.46 -19.18 -10.94
C ASP A 129 3.38 -18.68 -9.96
N ARG A 130 2.20 -18.32 -10.44
CA ARG A 130 1.11 -17.74 -9.62
C ARG A 130 0.76 -18.65 -8.43
N GLU A 131 0.33 -19.86 -8.69
CA GLU A 131 -0.12 -20.77 -7.62
C GLU A 131 1.02 -21.22 -6.69
N PRO A 132 2.23 -21.56 -7.17
CA PRO A 132 3.36 -21.81 -6.29
C PRO A 132 3.67 -20.64 -5.35
N ASN A 133 3.75 -19.40 -5.88
CA ASN A 133 4.08 -18.21 -5.08
C ASN A 133 2.99 -17.93 -4.04
N LEU A 134 1.71 -17.98 -4.42
CA LEU A 134 0.60 -17.73 -3.50
C LEU A 134 0.53 -18.78 -2.37
N ARG A 135 0.78 -20.07 -2.68
CA ARG A 135 0.86 -21.11 -1.65
C ARG A 135 2.04 -20.87 -0.69
N ALA A 136 3.20 -20.53 -1.23
CA ALA A 136 4.39 -20.23 -0.42
C ALA A 136 4.17 -18.99 0.46
N LEU A 137 3.51 -17.94 -0.05
CA LEU A 137 3.18 -16.75 0.72
C LEU A 137 2.20 -17.04 1.85
N ARG A 138 1.14 -17.82 1.60
CA ARG A 138 0.21 -18.25 2.66
C ARG A 138 0.93 -19.09 3.72
N ALA A 139 1.78 -20.03 3.31
CA ALA A 139 2.56 -20.85 4.23
C ALA A 139 3.53 -20.01 5.08
N PHE A 140 4.14 -18.96 4.50
CA PHE A 140 4.97 -18.01 5.23
C PHE A 140 4.14 -17.24 6.26
N LEU A 141 2.98 -16.72 5.87
CA LEU A 141 2.08 -15.98 6.75
C LEU A 141 1.54 -16.85 7.89
N ALA A 142 1.17 -18.11 7.62
CA ALA A 142 0.70 -19.06 8.63
C ALA A 142 1.78 -19.41 9.67
N LYS A 143 3.05 -19.51 9.23
CA LYS A 143 4.20 -19.89 10.08
C LYS A 143 4.90 -18.68 10.70
N ARG A 144 4.44 -17.45 10.42
CA ARG A 144 5.12 -16.28 10.97
C ARG A 144 5.25 -16.42 12.49
N PRO A 145 6.46 -16.26 13.04
CA PRO A 145 6.61 -16.28 14.49
C PRO A 145 5.82 -15.12 15.10
N PRO A 146 5.28 -15.28 16.32
CA PRO A 146 4.73 -14.16 17.06
C PRO A 146 5.74 -13.03 17.08
N PHE A 147 5.37 -11.90 16.57
CA PHE A 147 6.21 -10.72 16.56
C PHE A 147 5.37 -9.54 17.05
N ASN A 148 5.87 -8.89 18.06
CA ASN A 148 5.27 -7.65 18.55
C ASN A 148 5.71 -6.52 17.64
N GLY A 149 4.90 -6.18 16.63
CA GLY A 149 5.17 -5.07 15.74
C GLY A 149 4.74 -5.29 14.29
N PRO A 150 4.85 -4.26 13.48
CA PRO A 150 4.42 -4.25 12.10
C PRO A 150 5.15 -5.26 11.21
N LEU A 151 4.41 -5.88 10.30
CA LEU A 151 4.94 -6.69 9.21
C LEU A 151 4.65 -6.00 7.88
N VAL A 152 5.70 -5.68 7.10
CA VAL A 152 5.60 -5.02 5.80
C VAL A 152 6.10 -5.96 4.70
N LEU A 153 5.28 -6.20 3.70
CA LEU A 153 5.56 -7.05 2.55
C LEU A 153 5.55 -6.19 1.27
N VAL A 154 6.73 -5.86 0.74
CA VAL A 154 6.83 -5.09 -0.50
C VAL A 154 6.81 -6.03 -1.70
N THR A 155 5.82 -5.85 -2.57
CA THR A 155 5.53 -6.77 -3.67
C THR A 155 4.95 -6.06 -4.89
N HIS A 156 4.22 -6.78 -5.72
CA HIS A 156 3.68 -6.36 -7.00
C HIS A 156 2.15 -6.30 -6.96
N GLN A 157 1.57 -5.49 -7.84
CA GLN A 157 0.12 -5.39 -7.99
C GLN A 157 -0.54 -6.76 -8.14
N VAL A 158 0.00 -7.64 -8.99
CA VAL A 158 -0.57 -8.97 -9.26
C VAL A 158 -0.65 -9.85 -8.03
N THR A 159 0.35 -9.79 -7.15
CA THR A 159 0.39 -10.54 -5.89
C THR A 159 -0.65 -10.01 -4.91
N ILE A 160 -0.72 -8.67 -4.75
CA ILE A 160 -1.71 -8.05 -3.86
C ILE A 160 -3.12 -8.36 -4.35
N THR A 161 -3.39 -8.16 -5.65
CA THR A 161 -4.73 -8.44 -6.20
C THR A 161 -5.11 -9.91 -6.06
N ALA A 162 -4.18 -10.84 -6.25
CA ALA A 162 -4.47 -12.27 -6.09
C ALA A 162 -4.74 -12.68 -4.63
N MET A 163 -4.15 -11.98 -3.66
CA MET A 163 -4.34 -12.25 -2.23
C MET A 163 -5.56 -11.53 -1.63
N THR A 164 -5.96 -10.38 -2.17
CA THR A 164 -6.93 -9.48 -1.54
C THR A 164 -8.12 -9.11 -2.42
N GLY A 165 -8.05 -9.33 -3.73
CA GLY A 165 -9.02 -8.80 -4.70
C GLY A 165 -8.86 -7.29 -4.99
N ILE A 166 -7.97 -6.59 -4.27
CA ILE A 166 -7.75 -5.14 -4.42
C ILE A 166 -6.63 -4.87 -5.42
N PHE A 167 -6.86 -3.94 -6.33
CA PHE A 167 -5.87 -3.48 -7.31
C PHE A 167 -5.24 -2.17 -6.80
N PRO A 168 -4.02 -2.20 -6.23
CA PRO A 168 -3.35 -1.00 -5.73
C PRO A 168 -2.60 -0.25 -6.83
N GLY A 169 -2.51 1.08 -6.73
CA GLY A 169 -1.58 1.91 -7.48
C GLY A 169 -0.13 1.74 -7.01
N SER A 170 0.83 2.35 -7.73
CA SER A 170 2.25 2.35 -7.30
C SER A 170 2.41 3.07 -5.97
N GLY A 171 3.05 2.43 -5.00
CA GLY A 171 3.20 2.95 -3.65
C GLY A 171 1.94 2.83 -2.77
N GLU A 172 0.83 2.35 -3.28
CA GLU A 172 -0.35 2.04 -2.43
C GLU A 172 -0.20 0.68 -1.74
N GLY A 173 -0.85 0.56 -0.58
CA GLY A 173 -0.86 -0.65 0.21
C GLY A 173 -2.23 -1.14 0.63
N VAL A 174 -2.26 -2.35 1.16
CA VAL A 174 -3.43 -2.97 1.79
C VAL A 174 -3.00 -3.53 3.14
N VAL A 175 -3.62 -3.05 4.20
CA VAL A 175 -3.52 -3.66 5.53
C VAL A 175 -4.54 -4.78 5.62
N ALA A 176 -4.12 -5.93 6.10
CA ALA A 176 -4.96 -7.12 6.18
C ALA A 176 -4.72 -7.93 7.46
N LYS A 177 -5.76 -8.51 7.99
CA LYS A 177 -5.70 -9.51 9.06
C LYS A 177 -5.24 -10.84 8.49
N VAL A 178 -4.32 -11.51 9.18
CA VAL A 178 -3.82 -12.83 8.78
C VAL A 178 -4.51 -13.92 9.60
N ALA A 179 -5.15 -14.86 8.92
CA ALA A 179 -5.74 -16.05 9.52
C ALA A 179 -4.68 -17.13 9.83
N ALA A 180 -5.05 -18.12 10.63
CA ALA A 180 -4.14 -19.19 11.05
C ALA A 180 -3.59 -20.03 9.89
N ASP A 181 -4.32 -20.14 8.79
CA ASP A 181 -3.92 -20.82 7.56
C ASP A 181 -3.10 -19.93 6.59
N GLY A 182 -2.81 -18.68 6.99
CA GLY A 182 -2.13 -17.69 6.17
C GLY A 182 -3.04 -16.97 5.15
N GLY A 183 -4.34 -17.22 5.20
CA GLY A 183 -5.33 -16.44 4.45
C GLY A 183 -5.39 -15.00 4.93
N LEU A 184 -5.85 -14.11 4.08
CA LEU A 184 -6.00 -12.68 4.38
C LEU A 184 -7.48 -12.30 4.39
N SER A 185 -7.86 -11.43 5.32
CA SER A 185 -9.21 -10.89 5.48
C SER A 185 -9.17 -9.48 6.04
N ASP A 186 -10.35 -8.82 6.12
CA ASP A 186 -10.50 -7.52 6.76
C ASP A 186 -9.53 -6.47 6.17
N PHE A 187 -9.77 -6.12 4.90
CA PHE A 187 -8.88 -5.29 4.13
C PHE A 187 -9.12 -3.79 4.35
N ALA A 188 -8.04 -3.03 4.58
CA ALA A 188 -8.05 -1.57 4.54
C ALA A 188 -7.01 -1.06 3.54
N ARG A 189 -7.41 -0.16 2.64
CA ARG A 189 -6.46 0.50 1.72
C ARG A 189 -5.64 1.55 2.47
N LEU A 190 -4.36 1.63 2.14
CA LEU A 190 -3.49 2.74 2.48
C LEU A 190 -3.05 3.43 1.18
N GLY A 191 -3.57 4.63 0.94
CA GLY A 191 -3.05 5.56 -0.04
C GLY A 191 -2.12 6.56 0.66
N PHE A 192 -1.01 6.87 0.01
CA PHE A 192 -0.04 7.85 0.52
C PHE A 192 -0.06 9.01 -0.46
N ASP A 193 -1.05 9.89 -0.33
CA ASP A 193 -1.17 11.10 -1.15
C ASP A 193 0.01 12.03 -0.84
N GLU A 194 0.61 12.57 -1.91
CA GLU A 194 1.71 13.54 -1.86
C GLU A 194 1.26 14.90 -1.31
#